data_5fb0f8d422ee1276fbc8abb503b7dec8
#
_entry.id   5fb0f8d422ee1276fbc8abb503b7dec8
#
_cell.length_a   1.000
_cell.length_b   1.000
_cell.length_c   1.000
_cell.angle_alpha   90.00
_cell.angle_beta   90.00
_cell.angle_gamma   90.00
#
_symmetry.space_group_name_H-M   'P 1'
#
loop_
_entity.id
_entity.type
_entity.pdbx_description
1 polymer ?
#
loop_
_entity_poly.entity_id
_entity_poly.type
_entity_poly.pdbx_seq_one_letter_code
_entity_poly.pdbx_strand_id
1 'polypeptide(L)'
;STMISAILFDLDDTLLENDIEKFLPAYLQALGKFMAPRIDPARLQDALMSGTRAMQENTDPEITLQQAFEAVFFPKIGMEREPLVPVFDRFYADRFPALKDLTRPMDRAVQAVELACGLRWKVAIATNPLFPLAAIAHRLDWAGLAPDMYCFDLIPSYECMHFAKPHPEFVAEVLGRIAARPGEAVFIGNDEAEDLKPARALGLATYRVTLGPVADPETARGQGTMRRLARELESDHCEAAFLLPADPSPCALPPLLSGHLGAILHTFGESRWSCCPQEEGWGPVEIACHLRDVEREITQPRLRKILAEENPYLIPVESDSWAEERRYRAQDGPQALRDFTAARKATIALLRDLRPADWSRTARHALFGPTTLAEQVRFSARHDLLHIEQIQGSAAAAGV
;
A
#
# COMPACT_ATOMS: atom_id res chain seq x y z
N SER A 1 21.55 8.06 -10.23
CA SER A 1 20.88 8.02 -8.93
C SER A 1 19.43 8.35 -9.15
N THR A 2 18.53 7.45 -8.78
CA THR A 2 17.09 7.73 -8.77
C THR A 2 16.85 8.68 -7.60
N MET A 3 16.29 9.86 -7.85
CA MET A 3 15.95 10.81 -6.77
C MET A 3 14.74 10.29 -5.98
N ILE A 4 14.78 10.41 -4.66
CA ILE A 4 13.64 10.12 -3.80
C ILE A 4 12.55 11.18 -4.07
N SER A 5 11.34 10.73 -4.25
CA SER A 5 10.15 11.56 -4.51
C SER A 5 8.95 11.18 -3.65
N ALA A 6 9.08 10.14 -2.84
CA ALA A 6 8.04 9.69 -1.91
C ALA A 6 8.63 9.25 -0.57
N ILE A 7 7.91 9.51 0.50
CA ILE A 7 8.26 9.12 1.86
C ILE A 7 7.06 8.48 2.54
N LEU A 8 7.30 7.31 3.12
CA LEU A 8 6.31 6.53 3.87
C LEU A 8 6.70 6.56 5.34
N PHE A 9 5.85 7.08 6.19
CA PHE A 9 6.07 7.11 7.63
C PHE A 9 5.20 6.07 8.34
N ASP A 10 5.82 5.18 9.09
CA ASP A 10 5.10 4.46 10.13
C ASP A 10 4.61 5.43 11.22
N LEU A 11 3.68 5.00 12.07
CA LEU A 11 3.08 5.87 13.08
C LEU A 11 3.56 5.55 14.50
N ASP A 12 3.27 4.36 14.99
CA ASP A 12 3.57 3.98 16.37
C ASP A 12 5.09 3.81 16.57
N ASP A 13 5.64 4.46 17.60
CA ASP A 13 7.09 4.55 17.88
C ASP A 13 7.94 5.14 16.74
N THR A 14 7.28 5.78 15.77
CA THR A 14 7.91 6.52 14.68
C THR A 14 7.50 8.00 14.71
N LEU A 15 6.22 8.32 14.53
CA LEU A 15 5.66 9.69 14.64
C LEU A 15 5.00 9.93 16.01
N LEU A 16 4.54 8.89 16.66
CA LEU A 16 3.88 8.88 17.95
C LEU A 16 4.57 7.86 18.87
N GLU A 17 5.08 8.29 20.02
CA GLU A 17 5.52 7.34 21.04
C GLU A 17 4.29 6.60 21.59
N ASN A 18 4.21 5.31 21.35
CA ASN A 18 3.07 4.47 21.72
C ASN A 18 3.52 3.07 22.13
N ASP A 19 3.66 2.84 23.43
CA ASP A 19 3.95 1.52 23.97
C ASP A 19 2.74 0.58 23.76
N ILE A 20 2.81 -0.23 22.71
CA ILE A 20 1.73 -1.13 22.33
C ILE A 20 1.38 -2.15 23.42
N GLU A 21 2.35 -2.52 24.27
CA GLU A 21 2.10 -3.45 25.37
C GLU A 21 1.22 -2.83 26.46
N LYS A 22 1.17 -1.51 26.55
CA LYS A 22 0.25 -0.76 27.43
C LYS A 22 -1.01 -0.32 26.72
N PHE A 23 -0.86 0.14 25.48
CA PHE A 23 -1.97 0.68 24.71
C PHE A 23 -3.02 -0.37 24.36
N LEU A 24 -2.61 -1.53 23.85
CA LEU A 24 -3.54 -2.56 23.41
C LEU A 24 -4.42 -3.11 24.55
N PRO A 25 -3.90 -3.46 25.74
CA PRO A 25 -4.74 -3.86 26.86
C PRO A 25 -5.70 -2.76 27.31
N ALA A 26 -5.27 -1.50 27.36
CA ALA A 26 -6.12 -0.36 27.71
C ALA A 26 -7.24 -0.14 26.72
N TYR A 27 -6.95 -0.24 25.42
CA TYR A 27 -7.94 -0.19 24.35
C TYR A 27 -8.97 -1.32 24.49
N LEU A 28 -8.52 -2.57 24.63
CA LEU A 28 -9.42 -3.72 24.80
C LEU A 28 -10.29 -3.59 26.05
N GLN A 29 -9.73 -3.09 27.17
CA GLN A 29 -10.50 -2.84 28.38
C GLN A 29 -11.55 -1.74 28.19
N ALA A 30 -11.18 -0.62 27.55
CA ALA A 30 -12.10 0.47 27.28
C ALA A 30 -13.26 0.02 26.35
N LEU A 31 -12.93 -0.70 25.27
CA LEU A 31 -13.92 -1.23 24.35
C LEU A 31 -14.80 -2.29 25.03
N GLY A 32 -14.22 -3.20 25.81
CA GLY A 32 -14.94 -4.22 26.57
C GLY A 32 -15.94 -3.60 27.54
N LYS A 33 -15.55 -2.59 28.31
CA LYS A 33 -16.47 -1.85 29.22
C LYS A 33 -17.60 -1.15 28.47
N PHE A 34 -17.30 -0.55 27.33
CA PHE A 34 -18.28 0.15 26.52
C PHE A 34 -19.30 -0.80 25.89
N MET A 35 -18.85 -1.97 25.45
CA MET A 35 -19.68 -2.97 24.80
C MET A 35 -20.37 -3.93 25.76
N ALA A 36 -19.97 -4.00 27.05
CA ALA A 36 -20.51 -4.93 28.05
C ALA A 36 -22.04 -4.99 28.16
N PRO A 37 -22.79 -3.88 27.98
CA PRO A 37 -24.27 -3.95 27.99
C PRO A 37 -24.86 -4.76 26.81
N ARG A 38 -24.08 -5.08 25.78
CA ARG A 38 -24.51 -5.72 24.54
C ARG A 38 -23.82 -7.06 24.27
N ILE A 39 -22.55 -7.16 24.61
CA ILE A 39 -21.69 -8.30 24.25
C ILE A 39 -20.89 -8.70 25.49
N ASP A 40 -20.88 -9.99 25.80
CA ASP A 40 -19.99 -10.53 26.84
C ASP A 40 -18.53 -10.16 26.53
N PRO A 41 -17.77 -9.58 27.49
CA PRO A 41 -16.39 -9.13 27.25
C PRO A 41 -15.44 -10.20 26.77
N ALA A 42 -15.54 -11.43 27.27
CA ALA A 42 -14.67 -12.55 26.85
C ALA A 42 -14.97 -12.94 25.40
N ARG A 43 -16.25 -12.99 25.03
CA ARG A 43 -16.70 -13.26 23.65
C ARG A 43 -16.28 -12.15 22.69
N LEU A 44 -16.38 -10.89 23.12
CA LEU A 44 -15.90 -9.74 22.35
C LEU A 44 -14.41 -9.84 22.09
N GLN A 45 -13.61 -10.13 23.13
CA GLN A 45 -12.16 -10.23 23.00
C GLN A 45 -11.76 -11.38 22.06
N ASP A 46 -12.35 -12.56 22.18
CA ASP A 46 -12.08 -13.68 21.27
C ASP A 46 -12.43 -13.33 19.82
N ALA A 47 -13.57 -12.66 19.59
CA ALA A 47 -14.00 -12.24 18.27
C ALA A 47 -13.05 -11.18 17.68
N LEU A 48 -12.61 -10.20 18.46
CA LEU A 48 -11.63 -9.18 18.05
C LEU A 48 -10.30 -9.80 17.66
N MET A 49 -9.77 -10.70 18.48
CA MET A 49 -8.50 -11.39 18.20
C MET A 49 -8.58 -12.25 16.94
N SER A 50 -9.70 -12.94 16.74
CA SER A 50 -9.91 -13.76 15.54
C SER A 50 -10.08 -12.92 14.28
N GLY A 51 -10.83 -11.82 14.35
CA GLY A 51 -10.98 -10.88 13.24
C GLY A 51 -9.65 -10.21 12.89
N THR A 52 -8.86 -9.81 13.88
CA THR A 52 -7.52 -9.24 13.67
C THR A 52 -6.59 -10.23 12.97
N ARG A 53 -6.62 -11.50 13.37
CA ARG A 53 -5.85 -12.55 12.70
C ARG A 53 -6.29 -12.71 11.24
N ALA A 54 -7.58 -12.70 10.96
CA ALA A 54 -8.10 -12.77 9.59
C ALA A 54 -7.59 -11.61 8.72
N MET A 55 -7.48 -10.39 9.28
CA MET A 55 -6.86 -9.27 8.58
C MET A 55 -5.37 -9.51 8.31
N GLN A 56 -4.63 -9.97 9.30
CA GLN A 56 -3.19 -10.23 9.18
C GLN A 56 -2.86 -11.35 8.19
N GLU A 57 -3.72 -12.34 8.07
CA GLU A 57 -3.55 -13.47 7.16
C GLU A 57 -4.12 -13.23 5.76
N ASN A 58 -4.83 -12.11 5.55
CA ASN A 58 -5.42 -11.83 4.23
C ASN A 58 -4.35 -11.61 3.16
N THR A 59 -4.44 -12.38 2.09
CA THR A 59 -3.59 -12.27 0.89
C THR A 59 -4.40 -12.06 -0.39
N ASP A 60 -5.72 -11.88 -0.28
CA ASP A 60 -6.61 -11.65 -1.42
C ASP A 60 -6.77 -10.15 -1.68
N PRO A 61 -6.31 -9.63 -2.82
CA PRO A 61 -6.42 -8.22 -3.17
C PRO A 61 -7.86 -7.76 -3.46
N GLU A 62 -8.83 -8.65 -3.53
CA GLU A 62 -10.25 -8.33 -3.72
C GLU A 62 -11.01 -8.13 -2.40
N ILE A 63 -10.39 -8.49 -1.26
CA ILE A 63 -11.02 -8.44 0.06
C ILE A 63 -10.31 -7.36 0.89
N THR A 64 -11.02 -6.31 1.30
CA THR A 64 -10.47 -5.32 2.23
C THR A 64 -10.25 -5.95 3.61
N LEU A 65 -9.36 -5.37 4.40
CA LEU A 65 -9.11 -5.83 5.77
C LEU A 65 -10.39 -5.75 6.61
N GLN A 66 -11.24 -4.73 6.40
CA GLN A 66 -12.55 -4.65 7.03
C GLN A 66 -13.42 -5.85 6.68
N GLN A 67 -13.52 -6.20 5.41
CA GLN A 67 -14.30 -7.37 4.98
C GLN A 67 -13.76 -8.68 5.58
N ALA A 68 -12.43 -8.83 5.63
CA ALA A 68 -11.79 -9.99 6.26
C ALA A 68 -12.10 -10.06 7.77
N PHE A 69 -12.03 -8.91 8.46
CA PHE A 69 -12.40 -8.80 9.88
C PHE A 69 -13.87 -9.13 10.12
N GLU A 70 -14.77 -8.48 9.40
CA GLU A 70 -16.21 -8.59 9.58
C GLU A 70 -16.73 -10.01 9.30
N ALA A 71 -16.15 -10.70 8.31
CA ALA A 71 -16.50 -12.09 7.97
C ALA A 71 -16.26 -13.07 9.12
N VAL A 72 -15.38 -12.76 10.06
CA VAL A 72 -15.08 -13.58 11.25
C VAL A 72 -15.73 -13.02 12.50
N PHE A 73 -15.70 -11.70 12.67
CA PHE A 73 -16.11 -11.03 13.90
C PHE A 73 -17.60 -11.19 14.19
N PHE A 74 -18.47 -10.82 13.23
CA PHE A 74 -19.92 -10.85 13.45
C PHE A 74 -20.48 -12.25 13.68
N PRO A 75 -20.10 -13.29 12.93
CA PRO A 75 -20.50 -14.67 13.25
C PRO A 75 -20.07 -15.13 14.66
N LYS A 76 -18.87 -14.75 15.09
CA LYS A 76 -18.38 -15.12 16.43
C LYS A 76 -19.15 -14.47 17.56
N ILE A 77 -19.52 -13.21 17.44
CA ILE A 77 -20.37 -12.56 18.45
C ILE A 77 -21.85 -12.94 18.30
N GLY A 78 -22.27 -13.50 17.16
CA GLY A 78 -23.64 -13.94 16.90
C GLY A 78 -24.61 -12.77 16.81
N MET A 79 -24.18 -11.64 16.26
CA MET A 79 -24.97 -10.42 16.08
C MET A 79 -24.80 -9.90 14.66
N GLU A 80 -25.85 -9.24 14.17
CA GLU A 80 -25.82 -8.59 12.88
C GLU A 80 -24.95 -7.30 12.89
N ARG A 81 -24.41 -6.95 11.74
CA ARG A 81 -23.51 -5.83 11.55
C ARG A 81 -24.18 -4.47 11.77
N GLU A 82 -25.34 -4.28 11.12
CA GLU A 82 -25.98 -2.98 10.98
C GLU A 82 -26.31 -2.30 12.32
N PRO A 83 -26.83 -3.00 13.36
CA PRO A 83 -27.10 -2.37 14.66
C PRO A 83 -25.83 -2.00 15.44
N LEU A 84 -24.68 -2.64 15.14
CA LEU A 84 -23.44 -2.46 15.91
C LEU A 84 -22.52 -1.40 15.34
N VAL A 85 -22.54 -1.14 14.04
CA VAL A 85 -21.69 -0.13 13.41
C VAL A 85 -21.81 1.24 14.10
N PRO A 86 -23.03 1.81 14.30
CA PRO A 86 -23.14 3.09 15.01
C PRO A 86 -22.67 3.06 16.46
N VAL A 87 -22.63 1.86 17.08
CA VAL A 87 -22.14 1.71 18.46
C VAL A 87 -20.61 1.77 18.48
N PHE A 88 -19.93 1.09 17.54
CA PHE A 88 -18.50 1.19 17.39
C PHE A 88 -18.08 2.61 16.99
N ASP A 89 -18.79 3.27 16.09
CA ASP A 89 -18.50 4.66 15.71
C ASP A 89 -18.53 5.59 16.93
N ARG A 90 -19.52 5.44 17.81
CA ARG A 90 -19.59 6.19 19.07
C ARG A 90 -18.44 5.87 20.02
N PHE A 91 -18.00 4.62 20.08
CA PHE A 91 -16.82 4.27 20.87
C PHE A 91 -15.59 5.04 20.38
N TYR A 92 -15.31 5.02 19.09
CA TYR A 92 -14.18 5.72 18.52
C TYR A 92 -14.29 7.24 18.63
N ALA A 93 -15.51 7.81 18.58
CA ALA A 93 -15.73 9.23 18.76
C ALA A 93 -15.59 9.68 20.23
N ASP A 94 -16.17 8.91 21.17
CA ASP A 94 -16.39 9.41 22.55
C ASP A 94 -15.44 8.80 23.59
N ARG A 95 -14.92 7.59 23.37
CA ARG A 95 -14.12 6.84 24.35
C ARG A 95 -12.68 6.62 23.95
N PHE A 96 -12.44 6.31 22.70
CA PHE A 96 -11.09 6.11 22.17
C PHE A 96 -10.16 7.32 22.40
N PRO A 97 -10.61 8.60 22.29
CA PRO A 97 -9.77 9.76 22.54
C PRO A 97 -9.13 9.81 23.93
N ALA A 98 -9.73 9.20 24.95
CA ALA A 98 -9.16 9.14 26.30
C ALA A 98 -7.86 8.32 26.38
N LEU A 99 -7.56 7.49 25.38
CA LEU A 99 -6.30 6.74 25.31
C LEU A 99 -5.10 7.61 24.95
N LYS A 100 -5.31 8.87 24.56
CA LYS A 100 -4.26 9.86 24.26
C LYS A 100 -3.20 9.96 25.34
N ASP A 101 -3.60 9.87 26.60
CA ASP A 101 -2.70 10.01 27.76
C ASP A 101 -1.65 8.88 27.86
N LEU A 102 -1.84 7.79 27.12
CA LEU A 102 -0.86 6.69 27.03
C LEU A 102 0.21 6.95 25.94
N THR A 103 0.07 8.00 25.17
CA THR A 103 0.93 8.32 24.04
C THR A 103 1.58 9.69 24.19
N ARG A 104 2.61 9.94 23.39
CA ARG A 104 3.25 11.27 23.28
C ARG A 104 3.69 11.52 21.83
N PRO A 105 3.61 12.78 21.34
CA PRO A 105 4.22 13.12 20.05
C PRO A 105 5.72 12.76 20.06
N MET A 106 6.18 12.11 19.00
CA MET A 106 7.62 11.90 18.81
C MET A 106 8.32 13.24 18.58
N ASP A 107 9.44 13.45 19.26
CA ASP A 107 10.22 14.69 19.14
C ASP A 107 10.60 14.96 17.68
N ARG A 108 10.26 16.14 17.16
CA ARG A 108 10.51 16.56 15.77
C ARG A 108 9.74 15.80 14.68
N ALA A 109 8.76 14.98 15.01
CA ALA A 109 7.95 14.27 14.01
C ALA A 109 7.21 15.24 13.06
N VAL A 110 6.56 16.24 13.62
CA VAL A 110 5.86 17.30 12.85
C VAL A 110 6.82 17.98 11.88
N GLN A 111 7.99 18.40 12.37
CA GLN A 111 9.01 19.05 11.52
C GLN A 111 9.48 18.13 10.38
N ALA A 112 9.70 16.85 10.64
CA ALA A 112 10.11 15.89 9.60
C ALA A 112 9.06 15.76 8.49
N VAL A 113 7.78 15.70 8.85
CA VAL A 113 6.67 15.65 7.89
C VAL A 113 6.57 16.97 7.11
N GLU A 114 6.67 18.12 7.77
CA GLU A 114 6.64 19.43 7.12
C GLU A 114 7.79 19.60 6.12
N LEU A 115 8.99 19.15 6.47
CA LEU A 115 10.15 19.16 5.57
C LEU A 115 9.93 18.28 4.34
N ALA A 116 9.38 17.08 4.53
CA ALA A 116 9.04 16.20 3.41
C ALA A 116 8.00 16.83 2.45
N CYS A 117 6.97 17.47 3.01
CA CYS A 117 6.01 18.25 2.22
C CYS A 117 6.68 19.43 1.50
N GLY A 118 7.60 20.11 2.16
CA GLY A 118 8.38 21.21 1.59
C GLY A 118 9.27 20.81 0.42
N LEU A 119 9.79 19.57 0.43
CA LEU A 119 10.51 18.93 -0.68
C LEU A 119 9.60 18.54 -1.84
N ARG A 120 8.29 18.70 -1.69
CA ARG A 120 7.26 18.25 -2.65
C ARG A 120 7.28 16.74 -2.90
N TRP A 121 7.71 15.99 -1.93
CA TRP A 121 7.58 14.54 -1.96
C TRP A 121 6.14 14.12 -1.69
N LYS A 122 5.73 12.99 -2.26
CA LYS A 122 4.50 12.32 -1.86
C LYS A 122 4.67 11.81 -0.43
N VAL A 123 3.75 12.13 0.46
CA VAL A 123 3.83 11.78 1.88
C VAL A 123 2.70 10.82 2.24
N ALA A 124 3.02 9.59 2.58
CA ALA A 124 2.05 8.60 3.01
C ALA A 124 2.31 8.17 4.45
N ILE A 125 1.24 7.95 5.19
CA ILE A 125 1.27 7.19 6.44
C ILE A 125 1.28 5.71 6.07
N ALA A 126 2.12 4.94 6.74
CA ALA A 126 2.29 3.52 6.51
C ALA A 126 2.20 2.72 7.82
N THR A 127 1.26 3.10 8.69
CA THR A 127 0.91 2.34 9.90
C THR A 127 0.21 1.03 9.53
N ASN A 128 0.29 0.02 10.40
CA ASN A 128 -0.43 -1.24 10.18
C ASN A 128 -1.96 -0.96 10.18
N PRO A 129 -2.68 -1.20 9.08
CA PRO A 129 -4.05 -0.74 8.90
C PRO A 129 -5.09 -1.66 9.54
N LEU A 130 -4.85 -2.09 10.77
CA LEU A 130 -5.73 -3.00 11.53
C LEU A 130 -6.83 -2.27 12.30
N PHE A 131 -6.91 -0.95 12.16
CA PHE A 131 -7.89 -0.10 12.84
C PHE A 131 -8.73 0.69 11.83
N PRO A 132 -9.95 1.12 12.22
CA PRO A 132 -10.74 2.05 11.41
C PRO A 132 -10.02 3.41 11.28
N LEU A 133 -10.34 4.12 10.21
CA LEU A 133 -9.77 5.43 9.92
C LEU A 133 -9.91 6.40 11.10
N ALA A 134 -11.05 6.36 11.80
CA ALA A 134 -11.29 7.20 12.98
C ALA A 134 -10.22 7.02 14.06
N ALA A 135 -9.81 5.78 14.35
CA ALA A 135 -8.76 5.50 15.33
C ALA A 135 -7.38 5.97 14.85
N ILE A 136 -7.10 5.82 13.56
CA ILE A 136 -5.83 6.26 12.97
C ILE A 136 -5.77 7.79 12.94
N ALA A 137 -6.86 8.46 12.60
CA ALA A 137 -6.96 9.92 12.61
C ALA A 137 -6.73 10.50 14.02
N HIS A 138 -7.30 9.89 15.06
CA HIS A 138 -7.02 10.30 16.44
C HIS A 138 -5.53 10.17 16.80
N ARG A 139 -4.89 9.06 16.44
CA ARG A 139 -3.46 8.85 16.73
C ARG A 139 -2.57 9.83 15.96
N LEU A 140 -2.93 10.19 14.74
CA LEU A 140 -2.25 11.25 13.97
C LEU A 140 -2.43 12.61 14.66
N ASP A 141 -3.63 12.95 15.11
CA ASP A 141 -3.89 14.16 15.89
C ASP A 141 -3.04 14.19 17.19
N TRP A 142 -2.93 13.07 17.90
CA TRP A 142 -2.09 12.96 19.09
C TRP A 142 -0.60 13.15 18.80
N ALA A 143 -0.16 12.82 17.59
CA ALA A 143 1.20 13.08 17.10
C ALA A 143 1.41 14.55 16.69
N GLY A 144 0.35 15.38 16.70
CA GLY A 144 0.38 16.76 16.19
C GLY A 144 0.25 16.83 14.65
N LEU A 145 -0.23 15.79 14.03
CA LEU A 145 -0.33 15.62 12.57
C LEU A 145 -1.79 15.38 12.16
N ALA A 146 -2.72 16.19 12.67
CA ALA A 146 -4.13 16.04 12.38
C ALA A 146 -4.41 15.99 10.87
N PRO A 147 -5.20 15.03 10.39
CA PRO A 147 -5.42 14.79 8.95
C PRO A 147 -6.04 15.98 8.19
N ASP A 148 -6.74 16.86 8.87
CA ASP A 148 -7.34 18.09 8.31
C ASP A 148 -6.33 19.25 8.18
N MET A 149 -5.17 19.16 8.84
CA MET A 149 -4.10 20.15 8.81
C MET A 149 -2.96 19.80 7.86
N TYR A 150 -2.83 18.54 7.48
CA TYR A 150 -1.74 18.02 6.63
C TYR A 150 -2.30 17.27 5.41
N CYS A 151 -1.73 17.57 4.25
CA CYS A 151 -2.09 16.86 3.01
C CYS A 151 -1.25 15.58 2.88
N PHE A 152 -1.73 14.49 3.48
CA PHE A 152 -1.18 13.16 3.21
C PHE A 152 -1.74 12.60 1.91
N ASP A 153 -0.89 12.05 1.06
CA ASP A 153 -1.32 11.35 -0.17
C ASP A 153 -2.04 10.04 0.15
N LEU A 154 -1.77 9.44 1.31
CA LEU A 154 -2.48 8.27 1.83
C LEU A 154 -2.43 8.21 3.36
N ILE A 155 -3.57 7.94 3.96
CA ILE A 155 -3.72 7.45 5.33
C ILE A 155 -4.37 6.06 5.23
N PRO A 156 -3.65 4.96 5.53
CA PRO A 156 -4.18 3.62 5.40
C PRO A 156 -5.13 3.31 6.56
N SER A 157 -6.16 2.54 6.28
CA SER A 157 -7.08 2.01 7.29
C SER A 157 -7.67 0.67 6.85
N TYR A 158 -8.32 -0.05 7.75
CA TYR A 158 -8.85 -1.36 7.41
C TYR A 158 -9.98 -1.30 6.37
N GLU A 159 -10.65 -0.15 6.22
CA GLU A 159 -11.71 0.07 5.23
C GLU A 159 -11.17 0.10 3.80
N CYS A 160 -9.94 0.58 3.62
CA CYS A 160 -9.43 0.89 2.30
C CYS A 160 -8.20 0.07 1.87
N MET A 161 -7.60 -0.69 2.78
CA MET A 161 -6.43 -1.53 2.49
C MET A 161 -6.80 -3.01 2.43
N HIS A 162 -6.03 -3.76 1.63
CA HIS A 162 -6.23 -5.19 1.42
C HIS A 162 -5.17 -6.04 2.13
N PHE A 163 -4.03 -5.45 2.46
CA PHE A 163 -2.90 -6.15 3.07
C PHE A 163 -2.47 -5.46 4.37
N ALA A 164 -1.97 -6.26 5.32
CA ALA A 164 -1.42 -5.80 6.58
C ALA A 164 0.10 -6.04 6.64
N LYS A 165 0.80 -5.35 7.53
CA LYS A 165 2.19 -5.67 7.87
C LYS A 165 2.24 -7.07 8.51
N PRO A 166 3.32 -7.83 8.35
CA PRO A 166 4.58 -7.51 7.65
C PRO A 166 4.60 -7.88 6.15
N HIS A 167 3.44 -8.14 5.54
CA HIS A 167 3.38 -8.52 4.14
C HIS A 167 3.95 -7.42 3.24
N PRO A 168 4.91 -7.71 2.34
CA PRO A 168 5.43 -6.72 1.40
C PRO A 168 4.34 -6.17 0.46
N GLU A 169 3.26 -6.91 0.24
CA GLU A 169 2.07 -6.46 -0.47
C GLU A 169 1.46 -5.19 0.13
N PHE A 170 1.54 -5.00 1.47
CA PHE A 170 1.09 -3.77 2.11
C PHE A 170 1.87 -2.55 1.61
N VAL A 171 3.21 -2.62 1.64
CA VAL A 171 4.06 -1.53 1.15
C VAL A 171 3.85 -1.31 -0.34
N ALA A 172 3.69 -2.37 -1.11
CA ALA A 172 3.41 -2.31 -2.54
C ALA A 172 2.05 -1.64 -2.84
N GLU A 173 1.03 -1.91 -2.03
CA GLU A 173 -0.29 -1.26 -2.13
C GLU A 173 -0.19 0.23 -1.79
N VAL A 174 0.53 0.60 -0.74
CA VAL A 174 0.79 2.01 -0.39
C VAL A 174 1.45 2.74 -1.57
N LEU A 175 2.51 2.16 -2.15
CA LEU A 175 3.17 2.73 -3.32
C LEU A 175 2.23 2.86 -4.52
N GLY A 176 1.44 1.83 -4.80
CA GLY A 176 0.44 1.85 -5.86
C GLY A 176 -0.59 2.96 -5.66
N ARG A 177 -1.09 3.12 -4.43
CA ARG A 177 -2.10 4.15 -4.07
C ARG A 177 -1.59 5.58 -4.26
N ILE A 178 -0.32 5.83 -4.02
CA ILE A 178 0.33 7.14 -4.24
C ILE A 178 1.05 7.23 -5.59
N ALA A 179 0.92 6.22 -6.44
CA ALA A 179 1.60 6.13 -7.74
C ALA A 179 3.11 6.44 -7.65
N ALA A 180 3.81 5.77 -6.72
CA ALA A 180 5.25 5.90 -6.52
C ALA A 180 5.98 4.59 -6.85
N ARG A 181 7.20 4.71 -7.39
CA ARG A 181 8.05 3.54 -7.68
C ARG A 181 8.87 3.16 -6.45
N PRO A 182 9.12 1.85 -6.22
CA PRO A 182 9.95 1.43 -5.08
C PRO A 182 11.29 2.15 -4.97
N GLY A 183 12.03 2.28 -6.09
CA GLY A 183 13.35 2.94 -6.09
C GLY A 183 13.33 4.46 -5.88
N GLU A 184 12.16 5.09 -5.90
CA GLU A 184 11.95 6.53 -5.69
C GLU A 184 11.35 6.82 -4.31
N ALA A 185 11.22 5.81 -3.45
CA ALA A 185 10.58 5.92 -2.15
C ALA A 185 11.51 5.55 -1.01
N VAL A 186 11.30 6.18 0.14
CA VAL A 186 11.94 5.83 1.40
C VAL A 186 10.89 5.47 2.46
N PHE A 187 11.12 4.40 3.20
CA PHE A 187 10.30 3.98 4.33
C PHE A 187 10.98 4.39 5.64
N ILE A 188 10.28 5.14 6.46
CA ILE A 188 10.70 5.58 7.80
C ILE A 188 9.90 4.78 8.82
N GLY A 189 10.55 3.96 9.61
CA GLY A 189 9.89 3.11 10.61
C GLY A 189 10.84 2.70 11.73
N ASN A 190 10.31 2.08 12.76
CA ASN A 190 11.08 1.64 13.93
C ASN A 190 11.33 0.14 13.96
N ASP A 191 10.45 -0.66 13.36
CA ASP A 191 10.51 -2.12 13.41
C ASP A 191 11.20 -2.71 12.18
N GLU A 192 12.20 -3.54 12.43
CA GLU A 192 12.95 -4.20 11.36
C GLU A 192 12.10 -5.21 10.58
N ALA A 193 11.27 -5.98 11.27
CA ALA A 193 10.50 -7.07 10.68
C ALA A 193 9.21 -6.57 10.02
N GLU A 194 8.51 -5.64 10.67
CA GLU A 194 7.22 -5.13 10.22
C GLU A 194 7.36 -4.04 9.13
N ASP A 195 8.42 -3.20 9.20
CA ASP A 195 8.58 -2.01 8.35
C ASP A 195 9.69 -2.16 7.31
N LEU A 196 10.92 -2.34 7.82
CA LEU A 196 12.12 -2.08 7.01
C LEU A 196 12.48 -3.25 6.10
N LYS A 197 12.36 -4.47 6.58
CA LYS A 197 12.63 -5.67 5.78
C LYS A 197 11.68 -5.82 4.59
N PRO A 198 10.34 -5.69 4.75
CA PRO A 198 9.42 -5.71 3.62
C PRO A 198 9.67 -4.58 2.62
N ALA A 199 9.95 -3.35 3.10
CA ALA A 199 10.27 -2.22 2.25
C ALA A 199 11.54 -2.43 1.42
N ARG A 200 12.64 -2.89 2.05
CA ARG A 200 13.88 -3.21 1.34
C ARG A 200 13.72 -4.35 0.33
N ALA A 201 12.91 -5.34 0.65
CA ALA A 201 12.64 -6.45 -0.28
C ALA A 201 12.04 -5.96 -1.60
N LEU A 202 11.20 -4.91 -1.55
CA LEU A 202 10.62 -4.27 -2.73
C LEU A 202 11.58 -3.27 -3.41
N GLY A 203 12.68 -2.87 -2.77
CA GLY A 203 13.65 -1.94 -3.32
C GLY A 203 13.49 -0.50 -2.85
N LEU A 204 12.80 -0.25 -1.73
CA LEU A 204 12.75 1.07 -1.11
C LEU A 204 14.04 1.35 -0.35
N ALA A 205 14.44 2.62 -0.31
CA ALA A 205 15.35 3.11 0.71
C ALA A 205 14.69 3.03 2.09
N THR A 206 15.47 2.97 3.17
CA THR A 206 14.91 2.87 4.53
C THR A 206 15.65 3.75 5.51
N TYR A 207 14.95 4.17 6.57
CA TYR A 207 15.54 4.81 7.73
C TYR A 207 14.87 4.25 9.00
N ARG A 208 15.69 3.71 9.90
CA ARG A 208 15.22 3.18 11.18
C ARG A 208 15.18 4.26 12.23
N VAL A 209 13.99 4.58 12.74
CA VAL A 209 13.83 5.47 13.88
C VAL A 209 14.19 4.74 15.17
N THR A 210 15.03 5.39 15.99
CA THR A 210 15.45 4.90 17.31
C THR A 210 15.01 5.88 18.39
N LEU A 211 14.64 5.37 19.57
CA LEU A 211 14.22 6.21 20.71
C LEU A 211 15.39 6.96 21.34
N GLY A 212 16.62 6.52 21.12
CA GLY A 212 17.83 7.14 21.61
C GLY A 212 18.91 7.27 20.54
N PRO A 213 19.98 8.04 20.82
CA PRO A 213 21.07 8.21 19.87
C PRO A 213 21.77 6.88 19.59
N VAL A 214 22.22 6.71 18.35
CA VAL A 214 23.00 5.54 17.93
C VAL A 214 24.43 5.68 18.41
N ALA A 215 25.06 4.60 18.83
CA ALA A 215 26.38 4.60 19.48
C ALA A 215 27.50 5.17 18.58
N ASP A 216 27.38 5.05 17.25
CA ASP A 216 28.34 5.62 16.29
C ASP A 216 27.57 6.33 15.16
N PRO A 217 27.44 7.66 15.25
CA PRO A 217 26.74 8.45 14.24
C PRO A 217 27.35 8.42 12.85
N GLU A 218 28.67 8.19 12.72
CA GLU A 218 29.33 8.19 11.40
C GLU A 218 29.09 6.90 10.62
N THR A 219 28.94 5.78 11.32
CA THR A 219 28.65 4.48 10.70
C THR A 219 27.14 4.15 10.65
N ALA A 220 26.31 4.91 11.34
CA ALA A 220 24.88 4.68 11.48
C ALA A 220 24.08 5.27 10.30
N ARG A 221 24.47 4.92 9.06
CA ARG A 221 23.65 5.27 7.88
C ARG A 221 22.32 4.54 7.93
N GLY A 222 21.25 5.26 7.61
CA GLY A 222 19.90 4.70 7.56
C GLY A 222 19.26 4.45 8.92
N GLN A 223 19.78 5.05 10.00
CA GLN A 223 19.15 4.95 11.32
C GLN A 223 19.51 6.14 12.25
N GLY A 224 18.63 6.40 13.21
CA GLY A 224 18.83 7.43 14.23
C GLY A 224 17.51 7.93 14.79
N THR A 225 17.58 8.96 15.67
CA THR A 225 16.38 9.58 16.22
C THR A 225 15.61 10.36 15.15
N MET A 226 14.33 10.61 15.38
CA MET A 226 13.50 11.46 14.51
C MET A 226 14.09 12.88 14.41
N ARG A 227 14.68 13.40 15.49
CA ARG A 227 15.42 14.69 15.49
C ARG A 227 16.59 14.68 14.50
N ARG A 228 17.31 13.56 14.39
CA ARG A 228 18.39 13.42 13.40
C ARG A 228 17.80 13.39 11.99
N LEU A 229 16.76 12.60 11.74
CA LEU A 229 16.09 12.56 10.45
C LEU A 229 15.64 13.96 9.99
N ALA A 230 14.98 14.73 10.88
CA ALA A 230 14.55 16.10 10.56
C ALA A 230 15.73 16.98 10.11
N ARG A 231 16.88 16.92 10.79
CA ARG A 231 18.09 17.67 10.36
C ARG A 231 18.64 17.19 9.02
N GLU A 232 18.61 15.89 8.74
CA GLU A 232 19.07 15.35 7.46
C GLU A 232 18.15 15.82 6.32
N LEU A 233 16.84 15.89 6.55
CA LEU A 233 15.86 16.38 5.55
C LEU A 233 16.02 17.88 5.23
N GLU A 234 16.66 18.68 6.12
CA GLU A 234 17.01 20.07 5.84
C GLU A 234 18.20 20.21 4.87
N SER A 235 18.95 19.13 4.64
CA SER A 235 20.14 19.13 3.80
C SER A 235 19.79 18.94 2.30
N ASP A 236 20.50 19.66 1.44
CA ASP A 236 20.42 19.45 -0.03
C ASP A 236 20.81 18.02 -0.48
N HIS A 237 21.41 17.24 0.41
CA HIS A 237 21.81 15.85 0.17
C HIS A 237 21.14 14.87 1.13
N CYS A 238 19.89 15.12 1.50
CA CYS A 238 19.14 14.33 2.48
C CYS A 238 19.12 12.81 2.15
N GLU A 239 19.19 12.44 0.88
CA GLU A 239 19.22 11.03 0.44
C GLU A 239 20.43 10.26 0.98
N ALA A 240 21.51 10.94 1.33
CA ALA A 240 22.69 10.32 1.93
C ALA A 240 22.43 9.73 3.31
N ALA A 241 21.39 10.19 3.99
CA ALA A 241 20.97 9.69 5.29
C ALA A 241 20.34 8.28 5.21
N PHE A 242 19.79 7.91 4.06
CA PHE A 242 19.03 6.68 3.91
C PHE A 242 19.91 5.47 3.59
N LEU A 243 19.49 4.31 4.10
CA LEU A 243 20.04 3.03 3.69
C LEU A 243 19.40 2.64 2.35
N LEU A 244 20.19 2.70 1.29
CA LEU A 244 19.75 2.27 -0.03
C LEU A 244 19.68 0.73 -0.06
N PRO A 245 18.67 0.14 -0.69
CA PRO A 245 18.59 -1.30 -0.83
C PRO A 245 19.70 -1.79 -1.77
N ALA A 246 20.13 -3.03 -1.58
CA ALA A 246 20.71 -3.80 -2.67
C ALA A 246 19.67 -3.98 -3.78
N ASP A 247 20.09 -4.40 -4.98
CA ASP A 247 19.14 -4.68 -6.06
C ASP A 247 18.02 -5.59 -5.55
N PRO A 248 16.74 -5.19 -5.73
CA PRO A 248 15.63 -5.95 -5.19
C PRO A 248 15.56 -7.33 -5.81
N SER A 249 15.37 -8.35 -4.98
CA SER A 249 15.18 -9.72 -5.45
C SER A 249 13.99 -9.80 -6.40
N PRO A 250 14.11 -10.51 -7.54
CA PRO A 250 12.94 -10.76 -8.39
C PRO A 250 11.77 -11.45 -7.67
N CYS A 251 12.03 -12.17 -6.58
CA CYS A 251 10.99 -12.78 -5.75
C CYS A 251 10.07 -11.75 -5.07
N ALA A 252 10.43 -10.46 -5.07
CA ALA A 252 9.58 -9.38 -4.61
C ALA A 252 8.55 -8.91 -5.66
N LEU A 253 8.67 -9.34 -6.92
CA LEU A 253 7.79 -8.93 -8.00
C LEU A 253 6.34 -9.46 -7.87
N PRO A 254 6.07 -10.71 -7.47
CA PRO A 254 4.70 -11.15 -7.21
C PRO A 254 4.00 -10.35 -6.12
N PRO A 255 4.60 -10.09 -4.94
CA PRO A 255 4.05 -9.17 -3.95
C PRO A 255 3.81 -7.76 -4.50
N LEU A 256 4.73 -7.23 -5.30
CA LEU A 256 4.58 -5.91 -5.92
C LEU A 256 3.33 -5.84 -6.81
N LEU A 257 3.14 -6.82 -7.70
CA LEU A 257 1.95 -6.88 -8.57
C LEU A 257 0.67 -7.10 -7.77
N SER A 258 0.72 -7.86 -6.68
CA SER A 258 -0.43 -8.10 -5.80
C SER A 258 -0.87 -6.82 -5.09
N GLY A 259 0.07 -6.07 -4.53
CA GLY A 259 -0.20 -4.77 -3.92
C GLY A 259 -0.73 -3.74 -4.92
N HIS A 260 -0.14 -3.69 -6.13
CA HIS A 260 -0.65 -2.84 -7.22
C HIS A 260 -2.07 -3.24 -7.63
N LEU A 261 -2.41 -4.54 -7.65
CA LEU A 261 -3.77 -4.97 -7.94
C LEU A 261 -4.76 -4.46 -6.88
N GLY A 262 -4.43 -4.53 -5.59
CA GLY A 262 -5.23 -3.92 -4.53
C GLY A 262 -5.41 -2.41 -4.73
N ALA A 263 -4.34 -1.69 -5.08
CA ALA A 263 -4.39 -0.26 -5.39
C ALA A 263 -5.28 0.04 -6.60
N ILE A 264 -5.18 -0.75 -7.68
CA ILE A 264 -6.02 -0.62 -8.88
C ILE A 264 -7.49 -0.81 -8.50
N LEU A 265 -7.83 -1.89 -7.79
CA LEU A 265 -9.21 -2.18 -7.39
C LEU A 265 -9.82 -1.06 -6.56
N HIS A 266 -9.06 -0.53 -5.60
CA HIS A 266 -9.51 0.63 -4.83
C HIS A 266 -9.71 1.87 -5.70
N THR A 267 -8.79 2.14 -6.62
CA THR A 267 -8.84 3.32 -7.49
C THR A 267 -10.05 3.30 -8.44
N PHE A 268 -10.48 2.12 -8.86
CA PHE A 268 -11.68 1.93 -9.68
C PHE A 268 -13.01 1.97 -8.91
N GLY A 269 -13.07 2.30 -7.63
CA GLY A 269 -14.32 2.32 -6.86
C GLY A 269 -15.55 2.79 -7.63
N GLU A 270 -16.75 2.36 -7.22
CA GLU A 270 -18.03 2.50 -7.98
C GLU A 270 -18.31 3.91 -8.52
N SER A 271 -17.95 4.95 -7.75
CA SER A 271 -18.16 6.33 -8.13
C SER A 271 -17.34 6.81 -9.34
N ARG A 272 -16.29 6.07 -9.71
CA ARG A 272 -15.35 6.49 -10.76
C ARG A 272 -15.76 6.06 -12.17
N TRP A 273 -16.64 5.09 -12.31
CA TRP A 273 -17.14 4.65 -13.62
C TRP A 273 -17.90 5.72 -14.39
N SER A 274 -18.50 6.69 -13.68
CA SER A 274 -19.23 7.81 -14.25
C SER A 274 -18.36 9.00 -14.64
N CYS A 275 -17.04 8.98 -14.35
CA CYS A 275 -16.14 10.05 -14.74
C CYS A 275 -16.02 10.09 -16.27
N CYS A 276 -16.43 11.21 -16.87
CA CYS A 276 -16.21 11.45 -18.28
C CYS A 276 -14.74 11.71 -18.53
N PRO A 277 -14.13 11.10 -19.56
CA PRO A 277 -12.78 11.48 -19.96
C PRO A 277 -12.79 12.96 -20.37
N GLN A 278 -11.71 13.67 -20.04
CA GLN A 278 -11.45 14.96 -20.68
C GLN A 278 -11.38 14.77 -22.20
N GLU A 279 -11.52 15.83 -22.96
CA GLU A 279 -11.57 15.78 -24.44
C GLU A 279 -10.39 14.98 -25.06
N GLU A 280 -9.27 14.87 -24.34
CA GLU A 280 -8.11 14.06 -24.72
C GLU A 280 -7.73 13.10 -23.57
N GLY A 281 -7.99 11.81 -23.74
CA GLY A 281 -7.58 10.77 -22.79
C GLY A 281 -8.57 9.61 -22.65
N TRP A 282 -8.14 8.57 -21.96
CA TRP A 282 -8.96 7.40 -21.64
C TRP A 282 -9.70 7.58 -20.32
N GLY A 283 -10.98 7.22 -20.32
CA GLY A 283 -11.76 7.10 -19.10
C GLY A 283 -11.55 5.74 -18.41
N PRO A 284 -12.15 5.57 -17.22
CA PRO A 284 -12.02 4.32 -16.44
C PRO A 284 -12.38 3.05 -17.22
N VAL A 285 -13.42 3.10 -18.05
CA VAL A 285 -13.85 1.94 -18.87
C VAL A 285 -12.77 1.54 -19.85
N GLU A 286 -12.18 2.50 -20.56
CA GLU A 286 -11.13 2.25 -21.54
C GLU A 286 -9.87 1.71 -20.88
N ILE A 287 -9.49 2.27 -19.72
CA ILE A 287 -8.33 1.82 -18.95
C ILE A 287 -8.55 0.39 -18.45
N ALA A 288 -9.73 0.04 -17.92
CA ALA A 288 -10.04 -1.32 -17.48
C ALA A 288 -9.97 -2.33 -18.63
N CYS A 289 -10.51 -1.98 -19.80
CA CYS A 289 -10.43 -2.82 -21.00
C CYS A 289 -8.97 -2.98 -21.47
N HIS A 290 -8.20 -1.90 -21.47
CA HIS A 290 -6.79 -1.94 -21.85
C HIS A 290 -5.95 -2.81 -20.90
N LEU A 291 -6.09 -2.64 -19.60
CA LEU A 291 -5.41 -3.47 -18.60
C LEU A 291 -5.73 -4.96 -18.80
N ARG A 292 -7.01 -5.30 -19.03
CA ARG A 292 -7.45 -6.67 -19.31
C ARG A 292 -6.77 -7.25 -20.55
N ASP A 293 -6.82 -6.51 -21.64
CA ASP A 293 -6.32 -7.01 -22.94
C ASP A 293 -4.80 -7.09 -22.96
N VAL A 294 -4.09 -6.11 -22.38
CA VAL A 294 -2.63 -6.14 -22.22
C VAL A 294 -2.21 -7.34 -21.36
N GLU A 295 -2.92 -7.59 -20.24
CA GLU A 295 -2.60 -8.75 -19.40
C GLU A 295 -2.75 -10.06 -20.13
N ARG A 296 -3.87 -10.25 -20.85
CA ARG A 296 -4.21 -11.50 -21.52
C ARG A 296 -3.44 -11.75 -22.82
N GLU A 297 -3.20 -10.70 -23.58
CA GLU A 297 -2.71 -10.83 -24.96
C GLU A 297 -1.23 -10.46 -25.12
N ILE A 298 -0.66 -9.74 -24.15
CA ILE A 298 0.76 -9.34 -24.17
C ILE A 298 1.52 -9.96 -23.00
N THR A 299 1.12 -9.64 -21.76
CA THR A 299 1.90 -10.02 -20.56
C THR A 299 1.97 -11.53 -20.40
N GLN A 300 0.83 -12.21 -20.29
CA GLN A 300 0.80 -13.67 -20.11
C GLN A 300 1.44 -14.45 -21.25
N PRO A 301 1.18 -14.16 -22.54
CA PRO A 301 1.84 -14.85 -23.64
C PRO A 301 3.36 -14.68 -23.63
N ARG A 302 3.87 -13.46 -23.34
CA ARG A 302 5.31 -13.21 -23.26
C ARG A 302 5.97 -14.00 -22.14
N LEU A 303 5.39 -13.99 -20.93
CA LEU A 303 5.93 -14.74 -19.79
C LEU A 303 5.95 -16.24 -20.09
N ARG A 304 4.86 -16.81 -20.63
CA ARG A 304 4.82 -18.22 -21.01
C ARG A 304 5.85 -18.57 -22.08
N LYS A 305 6.04 -17.70 -23.06
CA LYS A 305 7.02 -17.90 -24.13
C LYS A 305 8.46 -17.90 -23.59
N ILE A 306 8.80 -16.97 -22.68
CA ILE A 306 10.12 -16.94 -22.04
C ILE A 306 10.37 -18.19 -21.19
N LEU A 307 9.33 -18.72 -20.54
CA LEU A 307 9.42 -19.93 -19.74
C LEU A 307 9.53 -21.21 -20.59
N ALA A 308 8.93 -21.24 -21.77
CA ALA A 308 8.90 -22.40 -22.65
C ALA A 308 10.08 -22.49 -23.62
N GLU A 309 10.62 -21.37 -24.07
CA GLU A 309 11.65 -21.30 -25.12
C GLU A 309 12.97 -20.75 -24.57
N GLU A 310 14.06 -21.04 -25.25
CA GLU A 310 15.39 -20.47 -24.96
C GLU A 310 15.58 -19.17 -25.74
N ASN A 311 15.76 -18.04 -25.01
CA ASN A 311 16.00 -16.72 -25.58
C ASN A 311 15.04 -16.32 -26.73
N PRO A 312 13.70 -16.44 -26.54
CA PRO A 312 12.73 -16.20 -27.59
C PRO A 312 12.73 -14.75 -28.08
N TYR A 313 12.27 -14.55 -29.31
CA TYR A 313 12.00 -13.21 -29.83
C TYR A 313 10.56 -12.78 -29.46
N LEU A 314 10.44 -11.62 -28.81
CA LEU A 314 9.17 -11.02 -28.42
C LEU A 314 8.76 -9.96 -29.45
N ILE A 315 7.69 -10.27 -30.16
CA ILE A 315 7.12 -9.39 -31.19
C ILE A 315 6.55 -8.12 -30.53
N PRO A 316 6.76 -6.94 -31.12
CA PRO A 316 6.12 -5.71 -30.65
C PRO A 316 4.60 -5.84 -30.89
N VAL A 317 3.84 -5.34 -29.94
CA VAL A 317 2.37 -5.27 -30.05
C VAL A 317 1.99 -3.80 -29.78
N GLU A 318 1.35 -3.17 -30.77
CA GLU A 318 0.80 -1.83 -30.63
C GLU A 318 -0.60 -1.95 -30.03
N SER A 319 -0.71 -1.62 -28.74
CA SER A 319 -2.00 -1.69 -28.03
C SER A 319 -2.77 -0.37 -27.99
N ASP A 320 -2.17 0.73 -28.42
CA ASP A 320 -2.78 2.06 -28.34
C ASP A 320 -3.99 2.20 -29.25
N SER A 321 -3.98 1.55 -30.43
CA SER A 321 -5.11 1.54 -31.37
C SER A 321 -6.30 0.69 -30.89
N TRP A 322 -6.08 -0.21 -29.92
CA TRP A 322 -7.13 -1.14 -29.44
C TRP A 322 -8.34 -0.43 -28.85
N ALA A 323 -8.16 0.73 -28.24
CA ALA A 323 -9.26 1.48 -27.64
C ALA A 323 -10.34 1.82 -28.67
N GLU A 324 -9.95 2.24 -29.88
CA GLU A 324 -10.84 2.55 -31.00
C GLU A 324 -11.31 1.29 -31.72
N GLU A 325 -10.37 0.42 -32.12
CA GLU A 325 -10.65 -0.81 -32.87
C GLU A 325 -11.62 -1.73 -32.14
N ARG A 326 -11.48 -1.85 -30.82
CA ARG A 326 -12.31 -2.71 -29.96
C ARG A 326 -13.44 -1.98 -29.29
N ARG A 327 -13.60 -0.68 -29.56
CA ARG A 327 -14.66 0.18 -28.98
C ARG A 327 -14.73 0.08 -27.46
N TYR A 328 -13.63 0.30 -26.78
CA TYR A 328 -13.56 0.15 -25.32
C TYR A 328 -14.63 0.98 -24.57
N ARG A 329 -14.93 2.21 -25.03
CA ARG A 329 -15.99 3.06 -24.44
C ARG A 329 -17.37 2.43 -24.38
N ALA A 330 -17.65 1.49 -25.28
CA ALA A 330 -18.94 0.81 -25.38
C ALA A 330 -18.97 -0.52 -24.61
N GLN A 331 -17.87 -0.90 -23.94
CA GLN A 331 -17.77 -2.14 -23.20
C GLN A 331 -18.20 -1.96 -21.73
N ASP A 332 -18.46 -3.09 -21.06
CA ASP A 332 -18.76 -3.14 -19.63
C ASP A 332 -17.44 -3.00 -18.83
N GLY A 333 -17.18 -1.81 -18.31
CA GLY A 333 -15.96 -1.50 -17.53
C GLY A 333 -15.82 -2.35 -16.27
N PRO A 334 -16.85 -2.45 -15.41
CA PRO A 334 -16.84 -3.37 -14.27
C PRO A 334 -16.51 -4.82 -14.64
N GLN A 335 -17.08 -5.33 -15.75
CA GLN A 335 -16.75 -6.67 -16.20
C GLN A 335 -15.29 -6.77 -16.70
N ALA A 336 -14.81 -5.76 -17.43
CA ALA A 336 -13.42 -5.70 -17.87
C ALA A 336 -12.44 -5.71 -16.68
N LEU A 337 -12.77 -4.99 -15.61
CA LEU A 337 -11.97 -4.98 -14.38
C LEU A 337 -11.97 -6.35 -13.69
N ARG A 338 -13.12 -7.03 -13.59
CA ARG A 338 -13.18 -8.41 -13.06
C ARG A 338 -12.32 -9.37 -13.89
N ASP A 339 -12.40 -9.26 -15.20
CA ASP A 339 -11.63 -10.08 -16.13
C ASP A 339 -10.12 -9.82 -16.05
N PHE A 340 -9.71 -8.56 -15.89
CA PHE A 340 -8.33 -8.19 -15.61
C PHE A 340 -7.86 -8.77 -14.28
N THR A 341 -8.66 -8.62 -13.23
CA THR A 341 -8.34 -9.13 -11.88
C THR A 341 -8.09 -10.63 -11.91
N ALA A 342 -8.97 -11.40 -12.56
CA ALA A 342 -8.80 -12.84 -12.70
C ALA A 342 -7.52 -13.18 -13.48
N ALA A 343 -7.24 -12.49 -14.59
CA ALA A 343 -6.03 -12.70 -15.38
C ALA A 343 -4.77 -12.34 -14.58
N ARG A 344 -4.75 -11.21 -13.87
CA ARG A 344 -3.61 -10.78 -13.04
C ARG A 344 -3.37 -11.74 -11.87
N LYS A 345 -4.40 -12.24 -11.20
CA LYS A 345 -4.27 -13.27 -10.15
C LYS A 345 -3.62 -14.54 -10.70
N ALA A 346 -3.97 -14.96 -11.91
CA ALA A 346 -3.33 -16.10 -12.58
C ALA A 346 -1.85 -15.83 -12.91
N THR A 347 -1.51 -14.63 -13.35
CA THR A 347 -0.11 -14.21 -13.54
C THR A 347 0.67 -14.24 -12.23
N ILE A 348 0.13 -13.67 -11.15
CA ILE A 348 0.78 -13.67 -9.84
C ILE A 348 1.00 -15.09 -9.33
N ALA A 349 0.03 -15.99 -9.49
CA ALA A 349 0.16 -17.41 -9.14
C ALA A 349 1.30 -18.07 -9.92
N LEU A 350 1.34 -17.89 -11.23
CA LEU A 350 2.43 -18.39 -12.08
C LEU A 350 3.80 -17.90 -11.58
N LEU A 351 3.92 -16.62 -11.26
CA LEU A 351 5.18 -16.02 -10.83
C LEU A 351 5.64 -16.49 -9.44
N ARG A 352 4.70 -16.80 -8.54
CA ARG A 352 5.00 -17.35 -7.21
C ARG A 352 5.60 -18.76 -7.27
N ASP A 353 5.25 -19.53 -8.26
CA ASP A 353 5.72 -20.90 -8.47
C ASP A 353 7.09 -20.98 -9.17
N LEU A 354 7.68 -19.85 -9.58
CA LEU A 354 8.95 -19.81 -10.27
C LEU A 354 10.14 -20.11 -9.34
N ARG A 355 11.09 -20.87 -9.86
CA ARG A 355 12.39 -21.07 -9.21
C ARG A 355 13.25 -19.80 -9.37
N PRO A 356 14.19 -19.53 -8.46
CA PRO A 356 15.09 -18.37 -8.57
C PRO A 356 15.79 -18.24 -9.94
N ALA A 357 16.19 -19.35 -10.56
CA ALA A 357 16.82 -19.36 -11.86
C ALA A 357 15.92 -18.94 -13.03
N ASP A 358 14.60 -19.13 -12.91
CA ASP A 358 13.68 -18.79 -13.98
C ASP A 358 13.56 -17.28 -14.20
N TRP A 359 13.81 -16.46 -13.18
CA TRP A 359 13.77 -15.00 -13.25
C TRP A 359 14.84 -14.39 -14.18
N SER A 360 15.98 -15.05 -14.34
CA SER A 360 17.07 -14.62 -15.22
C SER A 360 16.95 -15.16 -16.65
N ARG A 361 15.89 -15.91 -16.98
CA ARG A 361 15.66 -16.39 -18.36
C ARG A 361 15.57 -15.22 -19.31
N THR A 362 16.35 -15.29 -20.39
CA THR A 362 16.51 -14.21 -21.36
C THR A 362 15.49 -14.29 -22.48
N ALA A 363 15.25 -13.14 -23.09
CA ALA A 363 14.49 -12.98 -24.34
C ALA A 363 15.05 -11.80 -25.14
N ARG A 364 14.61 -11.62 -26.36
CA ARG A 364 14.96 -10.49 -27.23
C ARG A 364 13.68 -9.74 -27.59
N HIS A 365 13.51 -8.55 -27.01
CA HIS A 365 12.40 -7.69 -27.32
C HIS A 365 12.70 -6.84 -28.55
N ALA A 366 11.73 -6.72 -29.46
CA ALA A 366 11.92 -6.01 -30.72
C ALA A 366 12.37 -4.54 -30.56
N LEU A 367 11.87 -3.83 -29.52
CA LEU A 367 12.16 -2.42 -29.28
C LEU A 367 13.27 -2.22 -28.25
N PHE A 368 13.33 -3.07 -27.22
CA PHE A 368 14.23 -2.87 -26.07
C PHE A 368 15.49 -3.75 -26.13
N GLY A 369 15.60 -4.64 -27.14
CA GLY A 369 16.74 -5.55 -27.26
C GLY A 369 16.72 -6.69 -26.23
N PRO A 370 17.89 -7.10 -25.74
CA PRO A 370 17.97 -8.16 -24.73
C PRO A 370 17.20 -7.79 -23.47
N THR A 371 16.46 -8.75 -22.94
CA THR A 371 15.63 -8.58 -21.74
C THR A 371 15.55 -9.89 -20.96
N THR A 372 15.05 -9.83 -19.73
CA THR A 372 14.83 -10.99 -18.85
C THR A 372 13.37 -11.10 -18.45
N LEU A 373 12.98 -12.27 -17.92
CA LEU A 373 11.65 -12.47 -17.37
C LEU A 373 11.36 -11.45 -16.26
N ALA A 374 12.32 -11.22 -15.36
CA ALA A 374 12.18 -10.23 -14.29
C ALA A 374 11.93 -8.81 -14.83
N GLU A 375 12.63 -8.40 -15.91
CA GLU A 375 12.42 -7.09 -16.53
C GLU A 375 11.03 -6.97 -17.16
N GLN A 376 10.52 -8.02 -17.80
CA GLN A 376 9.17 -8.02 -18.36
C GLN A 376 8.10 -7.85 -17.26
N VAL A 377 8.28 -8.47 -16.10
CA VAL A 377 7.38 -8.27 -14.95
C VAL A 377 7.50 -6.85 -14.38
N ARG A 378 8.72 -6.27 -14.34
CA ARG A 378 8.90 -4.86 -13.93
C ARG A 378 8.20 -3.88 -14.89
N PHE A 379 8.15 -4.18 -16.19
CA PHE A 379 7.37 -3.38 -17.13
C PHE A 379 5.88 -3.41 -16.80
N SER A 380 5.32 -4.57 -16.46
CA SER A 380 3.92 -4.67 -16.02
C SER A 380 3.66 -3.85 -14.76
N ALA A 381 4.55 -3.90 -13.78
CA ALA A 381 4.41 -3.10 -12.57
C ALA A 381 4.45 -1.58 -12.82
N ARG A 382 5.29 -1.13 -13.76
CA ARG A 382 5.33 0.29 -14.16
C ARG A 382 4.07 0.71 -14.93
N HIS A 383 3.56 -0.17 -15.75
CA HIS A 383 2.33 0.02 -16.52
C HIS A 383 1.12 0.19 -15.57
N ASP A 384 1.06 -0.58 -14.50
CA ASP A 384 0.03 -0.44 -13.47
C ASP A 384 0.03 0.97 -12.86
N LEU A 385 1.20 1.48 -12.45
CA LEU A 385 1.33 2.81 -11.85
C LEU A 385 0.90 3.91 -12.82
N LEU A 386 1.25 3.80 -14.09
CA LEU A 386 0.83 4.75 -15.13
C LEU A 386 -0.71 4.85 -15.20
N HIS A 387 -1.39 3.72 -15.20
CA HIS A 387 -2.84 3.71 -15.28
C HIS A 387 -3.54 4.12 -13.99
N ILE A 388 -2.97 3.81 -12.82
CA ILE A 388 -3.45 4.35 -11.54
C ILE A 388 -3.38 5.89 -11.57
N GLU A 389 -2.27 6.46 -12.00
CA GLU A 389 -2.09 7.91 -12.12
C GLU A 389 -3.12 8.55 -13.08
N GLN A 390 -3.37 7.91 -14.24
CA GLN A 390 -4.37 8.37 -15.19
C GLN A 390 -5.79 8.40 -14.60
N ILE A 391 -6.18 7.35 -13.86
CA ILE A 391 -7.51 7.28 -13.23
C ILE A 391 -7.63 8.35 -12.14
N GLN A 392 -6.59 8.53 -11.32
CA GLN A 392 -6.57 9.55 -10.27
C GLN A 392 -6.64 10.95 -10.85
N GLY A 393 -5.91 11.24 -11.92
CA GLY A 393 -5.94 12.50 -12.63
C GLY A 393 -7.32 12.81 -13.24
N SER A 394 -7.98 11.81 -13.83
CA SER A 394 -9.33 11.94 -14.38
C SER A 394 -10.36 12.23 -13.29
N ALA A 395 -10.24 11.63 -12.12
CA ALA A 395 -11.13 11.86 -10.99
C ALA A 395 -10.97 13.27 -10.41
N ALA A 396 -9.73 13.73 -10.23
CA ALA A 396 -9.44 15.08 -9.73
C ALA A 396 -9.99 16.17 -10.69
N ALA A 397 -9.90 15.95 -12.01
CA ALA A 397 -10.45 16.85 -13.01
C ALA A 397 -11.98 16.87 -13.02
N ALA A 398 -12.64 15.78 -12.62
CA ALA A 398 -14.11 15.68 -12.52
C ALA A 398 -14.65 16.19 -11.17
N GLY A 399 -13.80 16.63 -10.25
CA GLY A 399 -14.22 17.13 -8.93
C GLY A 399 -14.73 16.04 -7.96
N VAL A 400 -14.27 14.80 -8.14
CA VAL A 400 -14.60 13.64 -7.30
C VAL A 400 -13.47 13.31 -6.35
#